data_6e4082ed67343d8a05e4fccc0fcef848
#
_entry.id   6e4082ed67343d8a05e4fccc0fcef848
#
_cell.length_a   1.000
_cell.length_b   1.000
_cell.length_c   1.000
_cell.angle_alpha   90.00
_cell.angle_beta   90.00
_cell.angle_gamma   90.00
#
_symmetry.space_group_name_H-M   'P 1'
#
loop_
_entity.id
_entity.type
_entity.pdbx_description
1 polymer ?
#
loop_
_entity_poly.entity_id
_entity_poly.type
_entity_poly.pdbx_seq_one_letter_code
_entity_poly.pdbx_strand_id
1 'polypeptide(L)'
;SPKGYFVKLGICIPYRDIGDGVRKKHLDTLVPYLEKFFAERDIDFRIYIGHQVDDKKFNRSGTKNVAFLAAKEDGCDYVAFHDVDMLPTEDVDYSHPGETPKQIAAYLSQWDYTLRDNEYFGGVVLFTIEQFEAVNGYHTNYWGWGMEDDDLFWRCYLKGYYKPDTIPGSGSQKFLRFDGRTSYIEIPPSSTLNEVPFKSFTCEVLVRGVVKTD
;
A
#
# COMPACT_ATOMS: atom_id res chain seq x y z
N SER A 1 5.03 2.76 35.75
CA SER A 1 4.37 2.95 34.45
C SER A 1 4.87 1.85 33.54
N PRO A 2 4.04 1.04 32.88
CA PRO A 2 4.52 0.13 31.86
C PRO A 2 5.10 0.97 30.72
N LYS A 3 6.31 0.59 30.24
CA LYS A 3 6.90 1.16 29.03
C LYS A 3 5.87 1.01 27.91
N GLY A 4 5.34 2.12 27.41
CA GLY A 4 4.42 2.10 26.27
C GLY A 4 5.09 1.40 25.11
N TYR A 5 4.51 0.32 24.62
CA TYR A 5 4.90 -0.26 23.36
C TYR A 5 4.57 0.77 22.28
N PHE A 6 5.58 1.41 21.73
CA PHE A 6 5.42 2.22 20.55
C PHE A 6 5.19 1.29 19.37
N VAL A 7 4.01 1.36 18.80
CA VAL A 7 3.63 0.55 17.64
C VAL A 7 4.21 1.21 16.40
N LYS A 8 5.05 0.48 15.66
CA LYS A 8 5.79 1.00 14.51
C LYS A 8 5.07 0.71 13.19
N LEU A 9 4.81 1.76 12.43
CA LEU A 9 4.17 1.72 11.11
C LEU A 9 5.20 1.66 9.98
N GLY A 10 5.06 0.69 9.08
CA GLY A 10 5.76 0.64 7.80
C GLY A 10 4.90 1.19 6.66
N ILE A 11 5.33 2.24 5.97
CA ILE A 11 4.66 2.75 4.76
C ILE A 11 5.32 2.12 3.54
N CYS A 12 4.63 1.21 2.87
CA CYS A 12 5.13 0.47 1.72
C CYS A 12 4.62 1.10 0.42
N ILE A 13 5.50 1.79 -0.32
CA ILE A 13 5.16 2.50 -1.55
C ILE A 13 5.68 1.72 -2.77
N PRO A 14 4.80 1.19 -3.63
CA PRO A 14 5.22 0.61 -4.91
C PRO A 14 5.61 1.73 -5.88
N TYR A 15 6.80 1.63 -6.47
CA TYR A 15 7.30 2.68 -7.33
C TYR A 15 7.98 2.14 -8.59
N ARG A 16 7.69 2.78 -9.71
CA ARG A 16 8.41 2.68 -10.97
C ARG A 16 8.15 3.94 -11.79
N ASP A 17 9.21 4.60 -12.23
CA ASP A 17 9.12 5.67 -13.21
C ASP A 17 9.41 5.09 -14.60
N ILE A 18 8.59 5.42 -15.59
CA ILE A 18 8.77 4.97 -16.97
C ILE A 18 9.59 5.94 -17.83
N GLY A 19 10.21 6.95 -17.18
CA GLY A 19 11.05 7.95 -17.84
C GLY A 19 10.33 9.24 -18.23
N ASP A 20 9.02 9.35 -17.95
CA ASP A 20 8.23 10.58 -18.17
C ASP A 20 8.31 11.56 -16.98
N GLY A 21 8.88 11.11 -15.86
CA GLY A 21 9.05 11.89 -14.63
C GLY A 21 7.77 12.15 -13.84
N VAL A 22 6.62 11.62 -14.27
CA VAL A 22 5.33 11.85 -13.60
C VAL A 22 5.31 11.17 -12.22
N ARG A 23 5.66 9.90 -12.18
CA ARG A 23 5.70 9.14 -10.92
C ARG A 23 6.77 9.65 -9.98
N LYS A 24 7.88 10.13 -10.54
CA LYS A 24 8.94 10.77 -9.74
C LYS A 24 8.43 12.02 -9.04
N LYS A 25 7.69 12.89 -9.74
CA LYS A 25 7.09 14.08 -9.11
C LYS A 25 6.10 13.72 -8.01
N HIS A 26 5.30 12.67 -8.22
CA HIS A 26 4.39 12.18 -7.18
C HIS A 26 5.16 11.72 -5.94
N LEU A 27 6.22 10.93 -6.12
CA LEU A 27 7.05 10.45 -5.02
C LEU A 27 7.75 11.61 -4.29
N ASP A 28 8.34 12.55 -5.05
CA ASP A 28 9.01 13.74 -4.51
C ASP A 28 8.07 14.65 -3.71
N THR A 29 6.77 14.58 -3.99
CA THR A 29 5.73 15.30 -3.24
C THR A 29 5.24 14.50 -2.04
N LEU A 30 4.96 13.20 -2.24
CA LEU A 30 4.35 12.34 -1.23
C LEU A 30 5.27 12.11 -0.04
N VAL A 31 6.56 11.79 -0.27
CA VAL A 31 7.47 11.42 0.82
C VAL A 31 7.64 12.55 1.84
N PRO A 32 8.00 13.79 1.46
CA PRO A 32 8.10 14.88 2.44
C PRO A 32 6.77 15.20 3.12
N TYR A 33 5.67 15.04 2.39
CA TYR A 33 4.33 15.25 2.95
C TYR A 33 4.03 14.23 4.06
N LEU A 34 4.28 12.94 3.83
CA LEU A 34 4.07 11.89 4.83
C LEU A 34 5.03 12.04 6.02
N GLU A 35 6.29 12.39 5.78
CA GLU A 35 7.25 12.65 6.87
C GLU A 35 6.73 13.75 7.81
N LYS A 36 6.22 14.85 7.27
CA LYS A 36 5.59 15.91 8.05
C LYS A 36 4.31 15.42 8.72
N PHE A 37 3.42 14.77 7.96
CA PHE A 37 2.13 14.27 8.45
C PHE A 37 2.27 13.38 9.68
N PHE A 38 3.19 12.43 9.67
CA PHE A 38 3.39 11.51 10.79
C PHE A 38 4.18 12.13 11.94
N ALA A 39 5.15 13.02 11.66
CA ALA A 39 5.89 13.74 12.70
C ALA A 39 4.97 14.60 13.58
N GLU A 40 3.96 15.24 12.97
CA GLU A 40 2.97 16.06 13.68
C GLU A 40 1.98 15.22 14.53
N ARG A 41 1.93 13.90 14.34
CA ARG A 41 0.99 12.98 15.02
C ARG A 41 1.64 12.04 16.02
N ASP A 42 2.93 12.19 16.26
CA ASP A 42 3.71 11.33 17.16
C ASP A 42 3.59 9.81 16.83
N ILE A 43 3.46 9.48 15.54
CA ILE A 43 3.44 8.11 15.05
C ILE A 43 4.88 7.68 14.75
N ASP A 44 5.33 6.56 15.32
CA ASP A 44 6.58 5.93 14.93
C ASP A 44 6.40 5.27 13.57
N PHE A 45 7.12 5.73 12.57
CA PHE A 45 6.96 5.27 11.20
C PHE A 45 8.28 5.16 10.44
N ARG A 46 8.25 4.35 9.38
CA ARG A 46 9.31 4.31 8.38
C ARG A 46 8.73 4.07 6.99
N ILE A 47 9.30 4.71 5.97
CA ILE A 47 8.85 4.60 4.58
C ILE A 47 9.77 3.62 3.83
N TYR A 48 9.18 2.65 3.14
CA TYR A 48 9.82 1.64 2.32
C TYR A 48 9.34 1.78 0.88
N ILE A 49 10.20 2.24 -0.01
CA ILE A 49 9.88 2.43 -1.42
C ILE A 49 10.35 1.19 -2.18
N GLY A 50 9.41 0.34 -2.60
CA GLY A 50 9.69 -0.78 -3.47
C GLY A 50 9.86 -0.29 -4.90
N HIS A 51 11.10 -0.10 -5.35
CA HIS A 51 11.42 0.47 -6.65
C HIS A 51 11.78 -0.61 -7.66
N GLN A 52 10.96 -0.78 -8.70
CA GLN A 52 11.30 -1.63 -9.83
C GLN A 52 12.22 -0.90 -10.79
N VAL A 53 13.41 -1.48 -11.03
CA VAL A 53 14.50 -0.83 -11.79
C VAL A 53 14.79 -1.46 -13.15
N ASP A 54 14.05 -2.54 -13.50
CA ASP A 54 14.15 -3.16 -14.84
C ASP A 54 13.20 -2.51 -15.86
N ASP A 55 13.26 -2.96 -17.10
CA ASP A 55 12.48 -2.46 -18.23
C ASP A 55 11.16 -3.22 -18.47
N LYS A 56 10.82 -4.18 -17.59
CA LYS A 56 9.58 -4.95 -17.70
C LYS A 56 8.36 -4.09 -17.34
N LYS A 57 7.15 -4.58 -17.66
CA LYS A 57 5.91 -3.97 -17.18
C LYS A 57 5.94 -3.85 -15.65
N PHE A 58 5.29 -2.84 -15.10
CA PHE A 58 5.28 -2.64 -13.64
C PHE A 58 4.61 -3.82 -12.92
N ASN A 59 5.30 -4.39 -11.96
CA ASN A 59 4.77 -5.40 -11.05
C ASN A 59 4.54 -4.78 -9.66
N ARG A 60 3.38 -4.10 -9.51
CA ARG A 60 3.02 -3.44 -8.24
C ARG A 60 2.98 -4.42 -7.07
N SER A 61 2.43 -5.61 -7.32
CA SER A 61 2.35 -6.69 -6.33
C SER A 61 3.73 -7.05 -5.79
N GLY A 62 4.67 -7.32 -6.68
CA GLY A 62 6.03 -7.68 -6.30
C GLY A 62 6.74 -6.56 -5.54
N THR A 63 6.61 -5.31 -5.99
CA THR A 63 7.23 -4.16 -5.30
C THR A 63 6.60 -3.90 -3.93
N LYS A 64 5.27 -4.07 -3.77
CA LYS A 64 4.59 -4.03 -2.47
C LYS A 64 5.10 -5.14 -1.53
N ASN A 65 5.21 -6.38 -2.03
CA ASN A 65 5.71 -7.51 -1.23
C ASN A 65 7.16 -7.31 -0.77
N VAL A 66 8.03 -6.81 -1.64
CA VAL A 66 9.45 -6.57 -1.26
C VAL A 66 9.56 -5.44 -0.21
N ALA A 67 8.79 -4.36 -0.36
CA ALA A 67 8.72 -3.31 0.65
C ALA A 67 8.19 -3.83 2.00
N PHE A 68 7.17 -4.71 1.97
CA PHE A 68 6.65 -5.38 3.17
C PHE A 68 7.72 -6.22 3.87
N LEU A 69 8.49 -7.02 3.12
CA LEU A 69 9.54 -7.85 3.71
C LEU A 69 10.60 -7.00 4.42
N ALA A 70 10.99 -5.87 3.85
CA ALA A 70 11.91 -4.94 4.50
C ALA A 70 11.29 -4.31 5.76
N ALA A 71 10.01 -3.93 5.72
CA ALA A 71 9.31 -3.40 6.88
C ALA A 71 9.21 -4.43 8.01
N LYS A 72 8.92 -5.68 7.68
CA LYS A 72 8.89 -6.80 8.63
C LYS A 72 10.27 -7.04 9.26
N GLU A 73 11.33 -7.08 8.45
CA GLU A 73 12.72 -7.27 8.93
C GLU A 73 13.15 -6.15 9.89
N ASP A 74 12.71 -4.91 9.63
CA ASP A 74 12.94 -3.76 10.50
C ASP A 74 12.05 -3.73 11.76
N GLY A 75 11.21 -4.74 11.97
CA GLY A 75 10.36 -4.90 13.15
C GLY A 75 9.16 -3.93 13.18
N CYS A 76 8.58 -3.60 12.03
CA CYS A 76 7.29 -2.92 11.99
C CYS A 76 6.18 -3.85 12.51
N ASP A 77 5.21 -3.30 13.24
CA ASP A 77 4.07 -4.04 13.80
C ASP A 77 2.94 -4.17 12.77
N TYR A 78 2.80 -3.15 11.93
CA TYR A 78 1.82 -3.11 10.85
C TYR A 78 2.33 -2.27 9.68
N VAL A 79 1.69 -2.40 8.53
CA VAL A 79 2.06 -1.68 7.31
C VAL A 79 0.86 -0.99 6.67
N ALA A 80 1.15 0.11 5.95
CA ALA A 80 0.26 0.72 4.99
C ALA A 80 0.82 0.51 3.58
N PHE A 81 0.14 -0.25 2.74
CA PHE A 81 0.43 -0.24 1.31
C PHE A 81 -0.16 1.03 0.73
N HIS A 82 0.70 1.88 0.19
CA HIS A 82 0.36 3.27 -0.10
C HIS A 82 0.74 3.62 -1.54
N ASP A 83 -0.24 3.92 -2.36
CA ASP A 83 0.02 4.34 -3.74
C ASP A 83 0.70 5.71 -3.77
N VAL A 84 1.61 5.89 -4.72
CA VAL A 84 2.46 7.08 -4.84
C VAL A 84 1.68 8.37 -5.17
N ASP A 85 0.48 8.22 -5.71
CA ASP A 85 -0.40 9.31 -6.14
C ASP A 85 -1.53 9.64 -5.13
N MET A 86 -1.43 9.16 -3.89
CA MET A 86 -2.41 9.38 -2.83
C MET A 86 -1.86 10.32 -1.76
N LEU A 87 -2.52 11.44 -1.51
CA LEU A 87 -2.22 12.34 -0.38
C LEU A 87 -3.34 12.28 0.65
N PRO A 88 -3.06 11.87 1.90
CA PRO A 88 -4.08 11.91 2.95
C PRO A 88 -4.47 13.34 3.30
N THR A 89 -5.75 13.55 3.60
CA THR A 89 -6.19 14.77 4.26
C THR A 89 -5.81 14.73 5.76
N GLU A 90 -5.90 15.86 6.45
CA GLU A 90 -5.42 15.98 7.84
C GLU A 90 -6.12 15.05 8.84
N ASP A 91 -7.35 14.61 8.52
CA ASP A 91 -8.19 13.78 9.38
C ASP A 91 -8.01 12.25 9.14
N VAL A 92 -7.12 11.86 8.23
CA VAL A 92 -6.91 10.43 7.94
C VAL A 92 -6.22 9.71 9.09
N ASP A 93 -6.83 8.60 9.54
CA ASP A 93 -6.36 7.76 10.62
C ASP A 93 -5.54 6.57 10.10
N TYR A 94 -4.23 6.58 10.38
CA TYR A 94 -3.31 5.48 10.11
C TYR A 94 -3.07 4.59 11.35
N SER A 95 -3.95 4.61 12.33
CA SER A 95 -3.81 3.75 13.51
C SER A 95 -3.83 2.27 13.15
N HIS A 96 -3.26 1.45 14.04
CA HIS A 96 -3.20 0.00 13.89
C HIS A 96 -4.56 -0.59 13.48
N PRO A 97 -4.62 -1.48 12.45
CA PRO A 97 -5.88 -1.93 11.87
C PRO A 97 -6.75 -2.77 12.83
N GLY A 98 -6.17 -3.35 13.88
CA GLY A 98 -6.89 -4.23 14.80
C GLY A 98 -7.06 -5.64 14.22
N GLU A 99 -8.26 -6.22 14.35
CA GLU A 99 -8.53 -7.62 14.00
C GLU A 99 -8.66 -7.86 12.49
N THR A 100 -8.94 -6.83 11.72
CA THR A 100 -9.13 -6.91 10.26
C THR A 100 -8.32 -5.87 9.52
N PRO A 101 -7.81 -6.17 8.31
CA PRO A 101 -7.20 -5.15 7.45
C PRO A 101 -8.15 -3.97 7.20
N LYS A 102 -7.61 -2.77 7.06
CA LYS A 102 -8.42 -1.57 6.83
C LYS A 102 -8.11 -0.96 5.47
N GLN A 103 -9.13 -0.78 4.64
CA GLN A 103 -9.09 0.14 3.50
C GLN A 103 -9.32 1.56 4.01
N ILE A 104 -8.33 2.45 3.90
CA ILE A 104 -8.47 3.83 4.36
C ILE A 104 -8.63 4.85 3.23
N ALA A 105 -8.21 4.55 2.00
CA ALA A 105 -8.38 5.41 0.83
C ALA A 105 -9.70 5.12 0.08
N ALA A 106 -10.83 5.19 0.78
CA ALA A 106 -12.14 4.86 0.23
C ALA A 106 -12.80 6.04 -0.52
N TYR A 107 -12.53 7.26 -0.11
CA TYR A 107 -13.15 8.49 -0.63
C TYR A 107 -12.10 9.35 -1.34
N LEU A 108 -12.01 9.21 -2.65
CA LEU A 108 -10.99 9.86 -3.47
C LEU A 108 -11.51 11.13 -4.16
N SER A 109 -10.65 12.14 -4.29
CA SER A 109 -10.99 13.40 -4.98
C SER A 109 -11.43 13.19 -6.43
N GLN A 110 -10.87 12.19 -7.11
CA GLN A 110 -11.27 11.84 -8.50
C GLN A 110 -12.71 11.32 -8.60
N TRP A 111 -13.35 10.97 -7.50
CA TRP A 111 -14.75 10.53 -7.41
C TRP A 111 -15.57 11.47 -6.54
N ASP A 112 -15.21 12.74 -6.49
CA ASP A 112 -15.87 13.77 -5.68
C ASP A 112 -16.04 13.33 -4.21
N TYR A 113 -15.07 12.57 -3.68
CA TYR A 113 -15.11 11.99 -2.33
C TYR A 113 -16.35 11.13 -2.07
N THR A 114 -16.85 10.44 -3.09
CA THR A 114 -17.89 9.42 -2.95
C THR A 114 -17.29 8.02 -2.97
N LEU A 115 -17.92 7.07 -2.29
CA LEU A 115 -17.51 5.67 -2.36
C LEU A 115 -17.85 5.12 -3.74
N ARG A 116 -16.84 4.57 -4.44
CA ARG A 116 -17.02 4.02 -5.79
C ARG A 116 -17.84 2.73 -5.78
N ASP A 117 -17.40 1.78 -4.96
CA ASP A 117 -18.04 0.47 -4.77
C ASP A 117 -17.60 -0.13 -3.44
N ASN A 118 -18.26 -1.22 -3.04
CA ASN A 118 -17.99 -1.89 -1.76
C ASN A 118 -16.78 -2.83 -1.80
N GLU A 119 -16.23 -3.10 -2.97
CA GLU A 119 -15.15 -4.06 -3.19
C GLU A 119 -13.81 -3.36 -3.46
N TYR A 120 -13.79 -2.03 -3.57
CA TYR A 120 -12.56 -1.28 -3.78
C TYR A 120 -11.60 -1.45 -2.59
N PHE A 121 -10.47 -2.08 -2.84
CA PHE A 121 -9.46 -2.41 -1.83
C PHE A 121 -8.05 -1.99 -2.27
N GLY A 122 -7.93 -0.75 -2.74
CA GLY A 122 -6.71 -0.18 -3.29
C GLY A 122 -6.37 1.19 -2.70
N GLY A 123 -5.41 1.86 -3.30
CA GLY A 123 -4.94 3.19 -2.89
C GLY A 123 -4.11 3.18 -1.61
N VAL A 124 -4.76 3.07 -0.45
CA VAL A 124 -4.07 2.89 0.84
C VAL A 124 -4.80 1.85 1.69
N VAL A 125 -4.10 0.77 2.05
CA VAL A 125 -4.64 -0.34 2.83
C VAL A 125 -3.70 -0.69 3.98
N LEU A 126 -4.25 -0.84 5.19
CA LEU A 126 -3.52 -1.21 6.39
C LEU A 126 -3.65 -2.69 6.70
N PHE A 127 -2.52 -3.32 7.03
CA PHE A 127 -2.45 -4.71 7.48
C PHE A 127 -1.51 -4.83 8.69
N THR A 128 -1.83 -5.70 9.65
CA THR A 128 -0.76 -6.21 10.52
C THR A 128 0.15 -7.14 9.72
N ILE A 129 1.35 -7.41 10.25
CA ILE A 129 2.28 -8.34 9.61
C ILE A 129 1.61 -9.72 9.46
N GLU A 130 0.97 -10.22 10.53
CA GLU A 130 0.32 -11.52 10.56
C GLU A 130 -0.87 -11.60 9.59
N GLN A 131 -1.68 -10.53 9.49
CA GLN A 131 -2.81 -10.49 8.55
C GLN A 131 -2.34 -10.61 7.11
N PHE A 132 -1.28 -9.87 6.74
CA PHE A 132 -0.77 -9.91 5.38
C PHE A 132 -0.12 -11.25 5.03
N GLU A 133 0.61 -11.86 5.98
CA GLU A 133 1.15 -13.21 5.83
C GLU A 133 0.04 -14.26 5.73
N ALA A 134 -1.03 -14.12 6.53
CA ALA A 134 -2.14 -15.06 6.53
C ALA A 134 -2.89 -15.13 5.20
N VAL A 135 -2.86 -14.06 4.40
CA VAL A 135 -3.41 -14.03 3.03
C VAL A 135 -2.33 -14.25 1.96
N ASN A 136 -1.09 -14.57 2.35
CA ASN A 136 0.04 -14.82 1.47
C ASN A 136 0.42 -13.63 0.56
N GLY A 137 0.30 -12.41 1.08
CA GLY A 137 0.70 -11.19 0.39
C GLY A 137 -0.05 -10.87 -0.90
N TYR A 138 0.48 -9.99 -1.72
CA TYR A 138 -0.02 -9.71 -3.06
C TYR A 138 0.42 -10.80 -4.04
N HIS A 139 -0.47 -11.17 -4.95
CA HIS A 139 -0.16 -12.14 -5.99
C HIS A 139 0.70 -11.50 -7.11
N THR A 140 1.88 -12.07 -7.40
CA THR A 140 2.91 -11.44 -8.25
C THR A 140 2.76 -11.68 -9.75
N ASN A 141 1.70 -12.35 -10.20
CA ASN A 141 1.43 -12.58 -11.63
C ASN A 141 0.75 -11.41 -12.34
N TYR A 142 0.36 -10.37 -11.60
CA TYR A 142 -0.25 -9.18 -12.18
C TYR A 142 0.83 -8.21 -12.67
N TRP A 143 0.92 -8.05 -14.00
CA TRP A 143 1.85 -7.18 -14.67
C TRP A 143 1.12 -6.03 -15.37
N GLY A 144 1.54 -4.81 -15.14
CA GLY A 144 0.86 -3.62 -15.64
C GLY A 144 -0.07 -3.06 -14.60
N TRP A 145 -1.36 -2.88 -14.93
CA TRP A 145 -2.33 -2.25 -14.05
C TRP A 145 -3.58 -3.12 -13.87
N GLY A 146 -4.02 -3.27 -12.61
CA GLY A 146 -5.32 -3.80 -12.24
C GLY A 146 -5.32 -5.23 -11.71
N MET A 147 -6.41 -5.60 -11.06
CA MET A 147 -6.78 -6.91 -10.50
C MET A 147 -6.00 -7.37 -9.25
N GLU A 148 -4.83 -6.83 -8.95
CA GLU A 148 -4.05 -7.25 -7.76
C GLU A 148 -4.73 -6.88 -6.45
N ASP A 149 -5.41 -5.73 -6.42
CA ASP A 149 -6.14 -5.25 -5.25
C ASP A 149 -7.44 -6.05 -5.06
N ASP A 150 -8.15 -6.36 -6.15
CA ASP A 150 -9.36 -7.19 -6.12
C ASP A 150 -9.03 -8.63 -5.68
N ASP A 151 -7.95 -9.22 -6.20
CA ASP A 151 -7.46 -10.54 -5.78
C ASP A 151 -7.14 -10.56 -4.28
N LEU A 152 -6.44 -9.52 -3.78
CA LEU A 152 -6.14 -9.41 -2.35
C LEU A 152 -7.43 -9.30 -1.51
N PHE A 153 -8.39 -8.48 -1.96
CA PHE A 153 -9.69 -8.35 -1.29
C PHE A 153 -10.40 -9.70 -1.16
N TRP A 154 -10.52 -10.47 -2.25
CA TRP A 154 -11.15 -11.78 -2.24
C TRP A 154 -10.43 -12.78 -1.34
N ARG A 155 -9.11 -12.74 -1.27
CA ARG A 155 -8.36 -13.60 -0.33
C ARG A 155 -8.58 -13.18 1.13
N CYS A 156 -8.70 -11.90 1.42
CA CYS A 156 -9.09 -11.41 2.74
C CYS A 156 -10.52 -11.86 3.10
N TYR A 157 -11.44 -11.79 2.15
CA TYR A 157 -12.81 -12.29 2.31
C TYR A 157 -12.85 -13.80 2.62
N LEU A 158 -12.15 -14.61 1.82
CA LEU A 158 -12.08 -16.06 2.01
C LEU A 158 -11.37 -16.44 3.32
N LYS A 159 -10.48 -15.59 3.81
CA LYS A 159 -9.83 -15.76 5.13
C LYS A 159 -10.77 -15.43 6.30
N GLY A 160 -11.91 -14.81 6.02
CA GLY A 160 -12.91 -14.43 7.03
C GLY A 160 -12.69 -13.06 7.66
N TYR A 161 -11.84 -12.22 7.08
CA TYR A 161 -11.66 -10.85 7.57
C TYR A 161 -12.85 -9.95 7.25
N TYR A 162 -13.59 -10.22 6.17
CA TYR A 162 -14.79 -9.47 5.79
C TYR A 162 -16.00 -10.35 5.68
N LYS A 163 -17.17 -9.79 6.00
CA LYS A 163 -18.47 -10.40 5.75
C LYS A 163 -19.06 -9.86 4.45
N PRO A 164 -20.01 -10.58 3.80
CA PRO A 164 -20.58 -10.16 2.52
C PRO A 164 -21.12 -8.74 2.48
N ASP A 165 -21.62 -8.23 3.61
CA ASP A 165 -22.25 -6.91 3.72
C ASP A 165 -21.32 -5.86 4.38
N THR A 166 -20.05 -6.18 4.58
CA THR A 166 -19.10 -5.26 5.23
C THR A 166 -18.33 -4.50 4.18
N ILE A 167 -18.42 -3.17 4.21
CA ILE A 167 -17.62 -2.27 3.37
C ILE A 167 -16.24 -2.11 4.02
N PRO A 168 -15.15 -2.55 3.38
CA PRO A 168 -13.81 -2.28 3.87
C PRO A 168 -13.51 -0.80 3.73
N GLY A 169 -13.61 0.01 4.66
CA GLY A 169 -13.36 1.45 4.57
C GLY A 169 -14.57 2.32 4.86
N SER A 170 -15.48 1.84 5.70
CA SER A 170 -16.66 2.59 6.16
C SER A 170 -16.34 3.85 7.00
N GLY A 171 -15.09 4.31 7.03
CA GLY A 171 -14.68 5.57 7.64
C GLY A 171 -14.68 6.73 6.63
N SER A 172 -15.00 7.93 7.07
CA SER A 172 -14.99 9.16 6.25
C SER A 172 -13.58 9.69 5.98
N GLN A 173 -12.72 8.89 5.38
CA GLN A 173 -11.33 9.26 5.13
C GLN A 173 -11.14 9.71 3.68
N LYS A 174 -10.63 10.91 3.49
CA LYS A 174 -10.49 11.56 2.20
C LYS A 174 -9.04 11.59 1.75
N PHE A 175 -8.83 11.27 0.47
CA PHE A 175 -7.53 11.37 -0.17
C PHE A 175 -7.59 12.23 -1.43
N LEU A 176 -6.57 13.03 -1.62
CA LEU A 176 -6.29 13.66 -2.91
C LEU A 176 -5.51 12.67 -3.77
N ARG A 177 -6.03 12.38 -4.96
CA ARG A 177 -5.32 11.59 -5.95
C ARG A 177 -4.77 12.49 -7.05
N PHE A 178 -3.49 12.34 -7.35
CA PHE A 178 -2.88 13.01 -8.49
C PHE A 178 -3.39 12.40 -9.80
N ASP A 179 -3.85 13.26 -10.70
CA ASP A 179 -4.24 12.86 -12.05
C ASP A 179 -3.00 12.63 -12.90
N GLY A 180 -2.56 11.37 -12.93
CA GLY A 180 -1.52 10.89 -13.84
C GLY A 180 -2.18 10.33 -15.10
N ARG A 181 -2.12 11.05 -16.20
CA ARG A 181 -2.74 10.67 -17.47
C ARG A 181 -2.39 9.27 -17.93
N THR A 182 -3.45 8.53 -18.21
CA THR A 182 -3.62 7.38 -19.08
C THR A 182 -2.84 6.11 -18.76
N SER A 183 -3.58 5.19 -18.23
CA SER A 183 -3.21 3.79 -18.17
C SER A 183 -4.02 3.00 -19.18
N TYR A 184 -3.37 2.18 -19.99
CA TYR A 184 -4.03 1.15 -20.78
C TYR A 184 -4.04 -0.16 -20.00
N ILE A 185 -5.19 -0.84 -20.06
CA ILE A 185 -5.37 -2.17 -19.49
C ILE A 185 -5.05 -3.19 -20.56
N GLU A 186 -4.09 -4.07 -20.32
CA GLU A 186 -4.03 -5.38 -20.94
C GLU A 186 -4.04 -6.43 -19.84
N ILE A 187 -5.09 -7.21 -19.77
CA ILE A 187 -5.22 -8.33 -18.83
C ILE A 187 -4.57 -9.55 -19.47
N PRO A 188 -3.43 -10.05 -18.96
CA PRO A 188 -2.93 -11.33 -19.41
C PRO A 188 -3.76 -12.48 -18.79
N PRO A 189 -3.96 -13.60 -19.48
CA PRO A 189 -4.66 -14.75 -18.96
C PRO A 189 -3.97 -15.28 -17.69
N SER A 190 -4.78 -15.65 -16.71
CA SER A 190 -4.36 -16.15 -15.40
C SER A 190 -3.60 -17.47 -15.53
N SER A 191 -2.41 -17.53 -14.99
CA SER A 191 -1.76 -18.76 -14.57
C SER A 191 -1.81 -18.88 -13.06
N THR A 192 -1.94 -20.12 -12.60
CA THR A 192 -2.18 -20.52 -11.21
C THR A 192 -1.25 -19.90 -10.16
N LEU A 193 -1.83 -19.65 -8.98
CA LEU A 193 -1.38 -18.89 -7.81
C LEU A 193 -0.02 -19.23 -7.18
N ASN A 194 0.69 -20.26 -7.61
CA ASN A 194 1.83 -20.79 -6.83
C ASN A 194 3.20 -20.73 -7.51
N GLU A 195 3.35 -20.16 -8.70
CA GLU A 195 4.60 -20.28 -9.44
C GLU A 195 5.10 -18.98 -10.09
N VAL A 196 5.35 -17.93 -9.31
CA VAL A 196 6.27 -16.91 -9.81
C VAL A 196 7.38 -16.71 -8.81
N PRO A 197 8.58 -17.24 -9.09
CA PRO A 197 9.73 -16.96 -8.28
C PRO A 197 10.03 -15.45 -8.32
N PHE A 198 10.40 -14.86 -7.20
CA PHE A 198 10.95 -13.50 -7.07
C PHE A 198 12.09 -13.17 -8.05
N LYS A 199 12.50 -14.12 -8.85
CA LYS A 199 13.54 -14.00 -9.88
C LYS A 199 13.08 -13.32 -11.18
N SER A 200 11.80 -12.94 -11.32
CA SER A 200 11.26 -12.45 -12.59
C SER A 200 11.40 -10.95 -12.83
N PHE A 201 11.73 -10.15 -11.81
CA PHE A 201 11.95 -8.71 -11.95
C PHE A 201 13.01 -8.20 -10.96
N THR A 202 13.59 -7.03 -11.25
CA THR A 202 14.59 -6.40 -10.39
C THR A 202 13.94 -5.28 -9.59
N CYS A 203 14.07 -5.36 -8.27
CA CYS A 203 13.53 -4.38 -7.34
C CYS A 203 14.59 -4.01 -6.30
N GLU A 204 14.62 -2.75 -5.93
CA GLU A 204 15.37 -2.25 -4.78
C GLU A 204 14.40 -1.65 -3.75
N VAL A 205 14.78 -1.65 -2.48
CA VAL A 205 14.01 -1.00 -1.43
C VAL A 205 14.80 0.21 -0.92
N LEU A 206 14.20 1.37 -1.07
CA LEU A 206 14.70 2.62 -0.51
C LEU A 206 13.99 2.89 0.81
N VAL A 207 14.75 3.01 1.89
CA VAL A 207 14.21 3.26 3.24
C VAL A 207 14.35 4.71 3.61
N ARG A 208 13.27 5.33 4.08
CA ARG A 208 13.20 6.70 4.57
C ARG A 208 12.51 6.73 5.93
N GLY A 209 12.87 7.67 6.77
CA GLY A 209 12.22 7.92 8.07
C GLY A 209 13.16 8.55 9.07
N VAL A 210 12.58 9.14 10.09
CA VAL A 210 13.34 9.70 11.22
C VAL A 210 13.59 8.57 12.22
N VAL A 211 14.86 8.24 12.45
CA VAL A 211 15.25 7.39 13.58
C VAL A 211 15.10 8.28 14.83
N LYS A 212 14.08 8.01 15.64
CA LYS A 212 14.06 8.57 17.00
C LYS A 212 15.20 7.89 17.77
N THR A 213 16.32 8.59 17.95
CA THR A 213 17.35 8.16 18.90
C THR A 213 16.85 8.49 20.29
N ASP A 214 16.81 7.46 21.16
CA ASP A 214 16.52 7.58 22.58
C ASP A 214 17.47 8.56 23.28
#